data_952a2661286f9f3f95393432e4c8001c
#
_entry.id   952a2661286f9f3f95393432e4c8001c
#
_cell.length_a   1.000
_cell.length_b   1.000
_cell.length_c   1.000
_cell.angle_alpha   90.00
_cell.angle_beta   90.00
_cell.angle_gamma   90.00
#
_symmetry.space_group_name_H-M   'P 1'
#
loop_
_entity.id
_entity.type
_entity.pdbx_description
1 polymer ?
#
loop_
_entity_poly.entity_id
_entity_poly.type
_entity_poly.pdbx_seq_one_letter_code
_entity_poly.pdbx_strand_id
1 'polypeptide(L)'
;MWLSLPRLVGVLSPFPILIACASAGAHHANVITAPELSRSKAGNAYDAIQQIRPEMLRTRDPGTMVYFKARQPVVAVDYTLVGGVEVLRTLPTGQVARIEYVNSWMAAKRFGTGFGDGVMLIQTRADLEPEFAAGPSSSR
;
A
#
# COMPACT_ATOMS: atom_id res chain seq x y z
N MET A 1 -20.35 -60.89 -46.67
CA MET A 1 -20.23 -59.44 -46.83
C MET A 1 -20.01 -58.89 -45.44
N TRP A 2 -18.78 -58.59 -45.08
CA TRP A 2 -18.38 -58.13 -43.75
C TRP A 2 -17.97 -56.70 -43.86
N LEU A 3 -18.74 -55.82 -43.26
CA LEU A 3 -18.45 -54.40 -43.11
C LEU A 3 -17.69 -54.15 -41.80
N SER A 4 -16.39 -53.93 -41.91
CA SER A 4 -15.55 -53.51 -40.80
C SER A 4 -15.71 -52.00 -40.56
N LEU A 5 -16.26 -51.60 -39.37
CA LEU A 5 -16.23 -50.23 -38.90
C LEU A 5 -14.89 -49.95 -38.24
N PRO A 6 -14.18 -48.86 -38.56
CA PRO A 6 -13.03 -48.44 -37.78
C PRO A 6 -13.44 -47.74 -36.51
N ARG A 7 -12.90 -48.20 -35.37
CA ARG A 7 -12.99 -47.58 -34.05
C ARG A 7 -12.21 -46.28 -34.05
N LEU A 8 -12.92 -45.17 -33.94
CA LEU A 8 -12.34 -43.86 -33.65
C LEU A 8 -11.95 -43.84 -32.14
N VAL A 9 -10.65 -44.01 -31.88
CA VAL A 9 -10.06 -43.83 -30.57
C VAL A 9 -9.87 -42.33 -30.36
N GLY A 10 -10.76 -41.72 -29.62
CA GLY A 10 -10.64 -40.34 -29.18
C GLY A 10 -9.52 -40.23 -28.13
N VAL A 11 -8.42 -39.62 -28.50
CA VAL A 11 -7.34 -39.25 -27.61
C VAL A 11 -7.80 -38.05 -26.78
N LEU A 12 -8.26 -38.33 -25.56
CA LEU A 12 -8.57 -37.31 -24.54
C LEU A 12 -7.24 -36.81 -23.98
N SER A 13 -6.76 -35.69 -24.53
CA SER A 13 -5.55 -35.03 -24.05
C SER A 13 -5.87 -34.30 -22.72
N PRO A 14 -5.24 -34.65 -21.58
CA PRO A 14 -5.38 -33.90 -20.35
C PRO A 14 -4.55 -32.61 -20.48
N PHE A 15 -5.24 -31.50 -20.71
CA PHE A 15 -4.65 -30.17 -20.58
C PHE A 15 -4.28 -29.95 -19.09
N PRO A 16 -3.00 -29.74 -18.73
CA PRO A 16 -2.67 -29.35 -17.38
C PRO A 16 -3.14 -27.90 -17.15
N ILE A 17 -4.16 -27.72 -16.34
CA ILE A 17 -4.55 -26.40 -15.81
C ILE A 17 -3.41 -25.97 -14.88
N LEU A 18 -2.49 -25.17 -15.39
CA LEU A 18 -1.54 -24.42 -14.57
C LEU A 18 -2.33 -23.39 -13.77
N ILE A 19 -2.71 -23.77 -12.56
CA ILE A 19 -3.17 -22.84 -11.53
C ILE A 19 -1.95 -22.01 -11.16
N ALA A 20 -1.79 -20.85 -11.83
CA ALA A 20 -0.88 -19.83 -11.39
C ALA A 20 -1.40 -19.35 -10.04
N CYS A 21 -0.82 -19.85 -8.95
CA CYS A 21 -0.92 -19.23 -7.65
C CYS A 21 -0.30 -17.84 -7.76
N ALA A 22 -1.13 -16.83 -8.08
CA ALA A 22 -0.79 -15.45 -7.84
C ALA A 22 -0.50 -15.36 -6.34
N SER A 23 0.78 -15.25 -5.98
CA SER A 23 1.21 -14.95 -4.63
C SER A 23 0.53 -13.63 -4.24
N ALA A 24 -0.57 -13.75 -3.50
CA ALA A 24 -1.19 -12.64 -2.82
C ALA A 24 -0.12 -12.11 -1.86
N GLY A 25 0.54 -11.02 -2.27
CA GLY A 25 1.51 -10.34 -1.43
C GLY A 25 0.87 -10.12 -0.06
N ALA A 26 1.57 -10.45 1.00
CA ALA A 26 1.08 -10.32 2.36
C ALA A 26 0.53 -8.89 2.54
N HIS A 27 -0.79 -8.78 2.62
CA HIS A 27 -1.46 -7.51 2.87
C HIS A 27 -1.19 -7.13 4.32
N HIS A 28 -0.14 -6.34 4.53
CA HIS A 28 0.11 -5.74 5.83
C HIS A 28 -1.02 -4.74 6.11
N ALA A 29 -1.82 -5.00 7.15
CA ALA A 29 -2.99 -4.18 7.50
C ALA A 29 -2.69 -2.67 7.59
N ASN A 30 -1.44 -2.32 7.89
CA ASN A 30 -1.00 -0.93 8.06
C ASN A 30 -0.28 -0.34 6.83
N VAL A 31 -0.28 -1.03 5.69
CA VAL A 31 0.46 -0.58 4.49
C VAL A 31 -0.45 -0.63 3.27
N ILE A 32 -0.48 0.46 2.52
CA ILE A 32 -1.10 0.54 1.19
C ILE A 32 0.03 0.67 0.16
N THR A 33 0.02 -0.21 -0.82
CA THR A 33 1.06 -0.28 -1.86
C THR A 33 0.65 0.45 -3.14
N ALA A 34 1.61 0.80 -3.99
CA ALA A 34 1.34 1.45 -5.28
C ALA A 34 0.29 0.73 -6.15
N PRO A 35 0.29 -0.62 -6.29
CA PRO A 35 -0.74 -1.30 -7.05
C PRO A 35 -2.14 -1.21 -6.41
N GLU A 36 -2.24 -1.16 -5.07
CA GLU A 36 -3.52 -0.93 -4.39
C GLU A 36 -4.02 0.50 -4.64
N LEU A 37 -3.13 1.50 -4.55
CA LEU A 37 -3.44 2.90 -4.88
C LEU A 37 -3.95 3.05 -6.31
N SER A 38 -3.30 2.41 -7.27
CA SER A 38 -3.71 2.47 -8.68
C SER A 38 -5.09 1.84 -8.93
N ARG A 39 -5.47 0.82 -8.18
CA ARG A 39 -6.79 0.17 -8.28
C ARG A 39 -7.92 1.02 -7.72
N SER A 40 -7.65 1.88 -6.72
CA SER A 40 -8.66 2.73 -6.11
C SER A 40 -9.20 3.81 -7.06
N LYS A 41 -8.45 4.15 -8.11
CA LYS A 41 -8.75 5.25 -9.06
C LYS A 41 -8.99 6.60 -8.36
N ALA A 42 -8.59 6.75 -7.11
CA ALA A 42 -8.69 7.99 -6.37
C ALA A 42 -7.70 9.03 -6.89
N GLY A 43 -8.11 10.29 -6.94
CA GLY A 43 -7.26 11.38 -7.42
C GLY A 43 -6.17 11.78 -6.43
N ASN A 44 -6.42 11.63 -5.14
CA ASN A 44 -5.52 12.04 -4.06
C ASN A 44 -5.36 10.93 -3.01
N ALA A 45 -4.33 11.06 -2.17
CA ALA A 45 -3.99 10.06 -1.16
C ALA A 45 -5.07 9.92 -0.09
N TYR A 46 -5.76 11.00 0.29
CA TYR A 46 -6.84 10.97 1.28
C TYR A 46 -7.98 10.07 0.82
N ASP A 47 -8.50 10.29 -0.38
CA ASP A 47 -9.61 9.52 -0.94
C ASP A 47 -9.22 8.06 -1.18
N ALA A 48 -7.96 7.82 -1.56
CA ALA A 48 -7.45 6.46 -1.70
C ALA A 48 -7.46 5.70 -0.36
N ILE A 49 -6.97 6.33 0.72
CA ILE A 49 -6.97 5.72 2.05
C ILE A 49 -8.42 5.49 2.52
N GLN A 50 -9.31 6.46 2.29
CA GLN A 50 -10.71 6.36 2.68
C GLN A 50 -11.43 5.18 1.99
N GLN A 51 -11.07 4.88 0.73
CA GLN A 51 -11.63 3.77 -0.03
C GLN A 51 -11.01 2.41 0.35
N ILE A 52 -9.70 2.36 0.56
CA ILE A 52 -8.97 1.09 0.75
C ILE A 52 -8.93 0.71 2.23
N ARG A 53 -8.61 1.67 3.11
CA ARG A 53 -8.40 1.46 4.56
C ARG A 53 -8.83 2.67 5.38
N PRO A 54 -10.14 2.91 5.51
CA PRO A 54 -10.66 4.06 6.27
C PRO A 54 -10.25 4.06 7.73
N GLU A 55 -9.91 2.91 8.29
CA GLU A 55 -9.43 2.77 9.66
C GLU A 55 -8.10 3.51 9.92
N MET A 56 -7.29 3.74 8.90
CA MET A 56 -6.03 4.48 9.02
C MET A 56 -6.26 5.98 9.26
N LEU A 57 -7.41 6.51 8.82
CA LEU A 57 -7.82 7.91 9.03
C LEU A 57 -8.58 8.13 10.33
N ARG A 58 -9.02 7.04 10.99
CA ARG A 58 -9.82 7.16 12.20
C ARG A 58 -8.98 7.70 13.34
N THR A 59 -9.53 8.69 14.01
CA THR A 59 -9.06 9.13 15.30
C THR A 59 -9.20 7.98 16.29
N ARG A 60 -8.11 7.57 16.91
CA ARG A 60 -8.19 6.69 18.09
C ARG A 60 -8.56 7.53 19.28
N ASP A 61 -9.79 7.37 19.74
CA ASP A 61 -10.24 7.98 20.99
C ASP A 61 -9.49 7.32 22.17
N PRO A 62 -8.70 8.06 22.95
CA PRO A 62 -7.95 7.49 24.06
C PRO A 62 -8.83 7.11 25.27
N GLY A 63 -10.16 7.12 25.12
CA GLY A 63 -11.08 6.69 26.20
C GLY A 63 -11.09 7.55 27.46
N THR A 64 -10.37 8.65 27.47
CA THR A 64 -10.32 9.58 28.61
C THR A 64 -11.10 10.85 28.28
N MET A 65 -12.16 11.09 29.03
CA MET A 65 -13.07 12.23 28.89
C MET A 65 -12.43 13.63 29.06
N VAL A 66 -11.11 13.74 29.12
CA VAL A 66 -10.43 14.99 29.51
C VAL A 66 -9.94 15.83 28.33
N TYR A 67 -9.86 15.27 27.12
CA TYR A 67 -9.38 16.02 25.96
C TYR A 67 -10.29 15.84 24.75
N PHE A 68 -11.23 16.78 24.59
CA PHE A 68 -12.19 16.85 23.47
C PHE A 68 -11.57 17.16 22.09
N LYS A 69 -10.26 17.14 21.94
CA LYS A 69 -9.64 17.36 20.64
C LYS A 69 -9.43 16.02 19.95
N ALA A 70 -10.23 15.77 18.90
CA ALA A 70 -10.03 14.64 18.02
C ALA A 70 -8.57 14.62 17.55
N ARG A 71 -7.81 13.64 18.02
CA ARG A 71 -6.42 13.48 17.66
C ARG A 71 -6.35 12.67 16.38
N GLN A 72 -5.75 13.24 15.36
CA GLN A 72 -5.52 12.60 14.08
C GLN A 72 -4.03 12.26 13.94
N PRO A 73 -3.68 11.21 13.20
CA PRO A 73 -2.29 10.90 12.94
C PRO A 73 -1.59 12.06 12.23
N VAL A 74 -0.34 12.29 12.56
CA VAL A 74 0.50 13.25 11.85
C VAL A 74 0.97 12.62 10.55
N VAL A 75 1.06 13.42 9.48
CA VAL A 75 1.55 12.97 8.17
C VAL A 75 3.01 13.33 8.01
N ALA A 76 3.80 12.36 7.61
CA ALA A 76 5.18 12.52 7.17
C ALA A 76 5.28 12.12 5.69
N VAL A 77 5.90 12.96 4.87
CA VAL A 77 6.23 12.68 3.46
C VAL A 77 7.74 12.53 3.37
N ASP A 78 8.18 11.39 2.86
CA ASP A 78 9.61 11.05 2.72
C ASP A 78 10.38 11.35 4.01
N TYR A 79 9.84 10.87 5.15
CA TYR A 79 10.34 11.06 6.52
C TYR A 79 10.32 12.48 7.05
N THR A 80 9.84 13.47 6.28
CA THR A 80 9.66 14.85 6.73
C THR A 80 8.24 15.06 7.24
N LEU A 81 8.10 15.53 8.47
CA LEU A 81 6.79 15.84 9.07
C LEU A 81 6.20 17.08 8.39
N VAL A 82 5.04 16.94 7.78
CA VAL A 82 4.41 18.01 6.98
C VAL A 82 3.12 18.55 7.59
N GLY A 83 2.47 17.81 8.48
CA GLY A 83 1.25 18.28 9.14
C GLY A 83 0.23 17.21 9.47
N GLY A 84 -1.04 17.56 9.46
CA GLY A 84 -2.16 16.64 9.69
C GLY A 84 -2.64 15.95 8.41
N VAL A 85 -3.70 15.15 8.55
CA VAL A 85 -4.29 14.35 7.43
C VAL A 85 -4.79 15.21 6.26
N GLU A 86 -4.98 16.51 6.46
CA GLU A 86 -5.43 17.43 5.39
C GLU A 86 -4.42 17.51 4.23
N VAL A 87 -3.15 17.34 4.52
CA VAL A 87 -2.07 17.33 3.52
C VAL A 87 -2.27 16.21 2.50
N LEU A 88 -2.90 15.10 2.88
CA LEU A 88 -3.17 13.96 1.98
C LEU A 88 -4.08 14.33 0.81
N ARG A 89 -4.90 15.39 0.93
CA ARG A 89 -5.76 15.89 -0.15
C ARG A 89 -4.98 16.58 -1.24
N THR A 90 -3.80 17.09 -0.92
CA THR A 90 -2.92 17.78 -1.89
C THR A 90 -1.95 16.82 -2.60
N LEU A 91 -1.86 15.57 -2.13
CA LEU A 91 -0.95 14.56 -2.69
C LEU A 91 -1.66 13.69 -3.73
N PRO A 92 -1.32 13.82 -5.02
CA PRO A 92 -1.87 12.96 -6.06
C PRO A 92 -1.43 11.50 -5.86
N THR A 93 -2.36 10.54 -6.00
CA THR A 93 -2.04 9.11 -5.88
C THR A 93 -0.96 8.65 -6.85
N GLY A 94 -0.86 9.29 -8.02
CA GLY A 94 0.17 9.00 -9.01
C GLY A 94 1.61 9.24 -8.54
N GLN A 95 1.81 10.14 -7.59
CA GLN A 95 3.11 10.45 -7.00
C GLN A 95 3.45 9.57 -5.79
N VAL A 96 2.46 8.89 -5.22
CA VAL A 96 2.63 8.07 -4.04
C VAL A 96 3.04 6.64 -4.42
N ALA A 97 4.12 6.16 -3.83
CA ALA A 97 4.58 4.78 -3.99
C ALA A 97 4.05 3.87 -2.88
N ARG A 98 3.98 4.39 -1.66
CA ARG A 98 3.58 3.61 -0.48
C ARG A 98 3.02 4.53 0.60
N ILE A 99 2.01 4.04 1.31
CA ILE A 99 1.47 4.66 2.52
C ILE A 99 1.58 3.64 3.65
N GLU A 100 2.15 4.04 4.77
CA GLU A 100 2.31 3.19 5.95
C GLU A 100 1.80 3.91 7.19
N TYR A 101 0.90 3.26 7.94
CA TYR A 101 0.52 3.74 9.26
C TYR A 101 1.49 3.19 10.30
N VAL A 102 2.20 4.08 10.96
CA VAL A 102 3.15 3.80 12.04
C VAL A 102 2.48 4.10 13.37
N ASN A 103 2.31 3.10 14.22
CA ASN A 103 1.69 3.28 15.53
C ASN A 103 2.53 4.19 16.45
N SER A 104 1.92 4.69 17.52
CA SER A 104 2.55 5.66 18.44
C SER A 104 3.89 5.20 19.00
N TRP A 105 4.03 3.91 19.33
CA TRP A 105 5.28 3.37 19.86
C TRP A 105 6.42 3.37 18.83
N MET A 106 6.14 2.94 17.60
CA MET A 106 7.10 2.98 16.51
C MET A 106 7.38 4.42 16.05
N ALA A 107 6.37 5.28 16.07
CA ALA A 107 6.50 6.70 15.76
C ALA A 107 7.43 7.39 16.75
N ALA A 108 7.29 7.10 18.05
CA ALA A 108 8.19 7.64 19.08
C ALA A 108 9.63 7.21 18.88
N LYS A 109 9.89 6.00 18.39
CA LYS A 109 11.25 5.54 18.07
C LYS A 109 11.84 6.21 16.83
N ARG A 110 11.04 6.49 15.81
CA ARG A 110 11.50 7.04 14.52
C ARG A 110 11.56 8.57 14.50
N PHE A 111 10.58 9.22 15.12
CA PHE A 111 10.36 10.67 15.05
C PHE A 111 10.46 11.38 16.40
N GLY A 112 10.66 10.65 17.50
CA GLY A 112 10.66 11.20 18.84
C GLY A 112 9.30 11.17 19.54
N THR A 113 9.20 11.82 20.71
CA THR A 113 7.97 11.86 21.52
C THR A 113 6.95 12.87 20.94
N GLY A 114 5.65 12.66 21.23
CA GLY A 114 4.58 13.58 20.84
C GLY A 114 3.60 13.03 19.79
N PHE A 115 3.82 11.81 19.29
CA PHE A 115 3.00 11.17 18.26
C PHE A 115 2.07 10.10 18.84
N GLY A 116 1.23 10.52 19.83
CA GLY A 116 0.32 9.60 20.54
C GLY A 116 -0.69 8.88 19.64
N ASP A 117 -1.04 9.49 18.51
CA ASP A 117 -2.00 8.94 17.55
C ASP A 117 -1.32 8.26 16.34
N GLY A 118 0.01 8.13 16.41
CA GLY A 118 0.80 7.55 15.35
C GLY A 118 1.17 8.55 14.24
N VAL A 119 1.87 8.05 13.23
CA VAL A 119 2.32 8.81 12.06
C VAL A 119 1.89 8.06 10.81
N MET A 120 1.35 8.78 9.84
CA MET A 120 1.11 8.27 8.50
C MET A 120 2.29 8.63 7.62
N LEU A 121 3.12 7.63 7.31
CA LEU A 121 4.30 7.80 6.48
C LEU A 121 3.93 7.59 5.02
N ILE A 122 4.15 8.62 4.21
CA ILE A 122 3.97 8.61 2.76
C ILE A 122 5.36 8.55 2.12
N GLN A 123 5.58 7.56 1.29
CA GLN A 123 6.77 7.49 0.43
C GLN A 123 6.37 7.89 -0.98
N THR A 124 7.06 8.87 -1.54
CA THR A 124 6.83 9.29 -2.92
C THR A 124 7.64 8.45 -3.89
N ARG A 125 7.26 8.44 -5.16
CA ARG A 125 8.01 7.72 -6.20
C ARG A 125 9.36 8.37 -6.47
N ALA A 126 9.48 9.67 -6.25
CA ALA A 126 10.72 10.40 -6.41
C ALA A 126 11.80 9.95 -5.41
N ASP A 127 11.40 9.57 -4.18
CA ASP A 127 12.32 9.07 -3.16
C ASP A 127 12.84 7.66 -3.48
N LEU A 128 12.09 6.87 -4.24
CA LEU A 128 12.49 5.50 -4.64
C LEU A 128 13.35 5.45 -5.91
N GLU A 129 13.37 6.49 -6.73
CA GLU A 129 14.14 6.53 -7.98
C GLU A 129 15.67 6.73 -7.81
N PRO A 130 16.20 7.45 -6.79
CA PRO A 130 17.65 7.68 -6.71
C PRO A 130 18.48 6.41 -6.50
N GLU A 131 17.92 5.35 -5.95
CA GLU A 131 18.68 4.09 -5.73
C GLU A 131 18.85 3.27 -7.02
N PHE A 132 17.98 3.43 -8.01
CA PHE A 132 18.06 2.71 -9.28
C PHE A 132 18.85 3.47 -10.38
N ALA A 133 19.03 4.78 -10.23
CA ALA A 133 19.77 5.61 -11.18
C ALA A 133 21.29 5.59 -10.96
N ALA A 134 21.76 5.11 -9.80
CA ALA A 134 23.18 4.87 -9.53
C ALA A 134 23.58 3.48 -10.09
N GLY A 135 23.58 3.34 -11.40
CA GLY A 135 24.24 2.23 -12.05
C GLY A 135 25.72 2.21 -11.65
N PRO A 136 26.36 1.02 -11.61
CA PRO A 136 27.74 0.89 -11.15
C PRO A 136 28.64 1.81 -11.98
N SER A 137 29.20 2.84 -11.33
CA SER A 137 30.22 3.66 -11.93
C SER A 137 31.41 2.75 -12.26
N SER A 138 31.59 2.42 -13.52
CA SER A 138 32.77 1.74 -13.99
C SER A 138 33.97 2.67 -13.80
N SER A 139 34.66 2.52 -12.67
CA SER A 139 36.00 3.05 -12.50
C SER A 139 36.93 2.32 -13.46
N ARG A 140 37.44 3.04 -14.43
CA ARG A 140 38.64 2.69 -15.18
C ARG A 140 39.88 2.95 -14.37
#